data_2fb5bf2f10baf8bbb0cdf34b0221cd47
#
_entry.id   2fb5bf2f10baf8bbb0cdf34b0221cd47
#
_cell.length_a   1.000
_cell.length_b   1.000
_cell.length_c   1.000
_cell.angle_alpha   90.00
_cell.angle_beta   90.00
_cell.angle_gamma   90.00
#
_symmetry.space_group_name_H-M   'P 1'
#
loop_
_entity.id
_entity.type
_entity.pdbx_description
1 polymer ?
#
loop_
_entity_poly.entity_id
_entity_poly.type
_entity_poly.pdbx_seq_one_letter_code
_entity_poly.pdbx_strand_id
1 'polypeptide(L)'
;MGVTYIEGVVKGLTGKESTVHFLLDSGATYTLLPYEDWQKIGLSAKRSVSFNLVDGTTVKRKVSECHISLPEGEGHTPIILGEPGDEALLGVVTFEILGLVLNPFNRTLQPMRMLLA
;
A
#
# COMPACT_ATOMS: atom_id res chain seq x y z
N MET A 1 1.21 -3.90 22.66
CA MET A 1 1.72 -3.73 21.29
C MET A 1 0.96 -2.64 20.59
N GLY A 2 1.64 -1.65 20.12
CA GLY A 2 1.01 -0.57 19.39
C GLY A 2 0.89 -0.86 17.90
N VAL A 3 0.18 0.01 17.20
CA VAL A 3 0.15 0.04 15.76
C VAL A 3 0.97 1.24 15.28
N THR A 4 1.49 1.15 14.08
CA THR A 4 2.30 2.22 13.50
C THR A 4 1.62 2.73 12.24
N TYR A 5 1.45 4.02 12.17
CA TYR A 5 0.94 4.69 10.98
C TYR A 5 2.08 5.46 10.31
N ILE A 6 2.04 5.49 9.00
CA ILE A 6 3.00 6.27 8.23
C ILE A 6 2.24 7.12 7.23
N GLU A 7 2.62 8.38 7.13
CA GLU A 7 2.01 9.29 6.18
C GLU A 7 2.66 9.14 4.83
N GLY A 8 1.85 8.94 3.80
CA GLY A 8 2.33 8.84 2.43
C GLY A 8 1.51 9.72 1.51
N VAL A 9 2.10 10.08 0.38
CA VAL A 9 1.42 10.83 -0.66
C VAL A 9 1.28 9.92 -1.87
N VAL A 10 0.04 9.73 -2.34
CA VAL A 10 -0.24 8.95 -3.54
C VAL A 10 -0.60 9.90 -4.68
N LYS A 11 -0.18 9.54 -5.88
CA LYS A 11 -0.39 10.35 -7.06
C LYS A 11 -0.84 9.48 -8.22
N GLY A 12 -1.92 9.90 -8.89
CA GLY A 12 -2.42 9.24 -10.09
C GLY A 12 -1.80 9.79 -11.36
N LEU A 13 -2.23 9.24 -12.51
CA LEU A 13 -1.69 9.64 -13.82
C LEU A 13 -1.98 11.10 -14.17
N THR A 14 -3.06 11.66 -13.63
CA THR A 14 -3.41 13.06 -13.90
C THR A 14 -2.62 14.07 -13.08
N GLY A 15 -1.75 13.59 -12.19
CA GLY A 15 -0.98 14.45 -11.31
C GLY A 15 -1.69 14.84 -10.02
N LYS A 16 -2.94 14.43 -9.84
CA LYS A 16 -3.65 14.68 -8.59
C LYS A 16 -3.08 13.84 -7.47
N GLU A 17 -2.99 14.42 -6.28
CA GLU A 17 -2.38 13.80 -5.10
C GLU A 17 -3.36 13.70 -3.96
N SER A 18 -3.11 12.76 -3.07
CA SER A 18 -3.80 12.63 -1.80
C SER A 18 -2.81 12.21 -0.73
N THR A 19 -2.92 12.82 0.45
CA THR A 19 -2.14 12.43 1.61
C THR A 19 -2.91 11.41 2.40
N VAL A 20 -2.27 10.28 2.71
CA VAL A 20 -2.94 9.13 3.33
C VAL A 20 -2.13 8.68 4.54
N HIS A 21 -2.84 8.38 5.63
CA HIS A 21 -2.24 7.79 6.82
C HIS A 21 -2.42 6.29 6.74
N PHE A 22 -1.35 5.59 6.38
CA PHE A 22 -1.38 4.15 6.22
C PHE A 22 -1.07 3.44 7.52
N LEU A 23 -1.84 2.41 7.83
CA LEU A 23 -1.45 1.45 8.86
C LEU A 23 -0.37 0.53 8.28
N LEU A 24 0.76 0.47 8.96
CA LEU A 24 1.87 -0.39 8.57
C LEU A 24 1.52 -1.83 8.92
N ASP A 25 1.36 -2.68 7.92
CA ASP A 25 0.84 -4.04 8.11
C ASP A 25 1.68 -5.05 7.33
N SER A 26 2.58 -5.74 8.05
CA SER A 26 3.41 -6.79 7.46
C SER A 26 2.62 -8.04 7.09
N GLY A 27 1.37 -8.16 7.55
CA GLY A 27 0.48 -9.25 7.17
C GLY A 27 -0.28 -8.99 5.89
N ALA A 28 -0.28 -7.75 5.39
CA ALA A 28 -0.94 -7.41 4.14
C ALA A 28 0.04 -7.55 2.97
N THR A 29 -0.38 -8.24 1.90
CA THR A 29 0.45 -8.40 0.71
C THR A 29 0.51 -7.11 -0.08
N TYR A 30 -0.65 -6.58 -0.46
CA TYR A 30 -0.74 -5.35 -1.23
C TYR A 30 -1.20 -4.19 -0.34
N THR A 31 -0.74 -3.00 -0.70
CA THR A 31 -1.25 -1.76 -0.13
C THR A 31 -2.70 -1.56 -0.55
N LEU A 32 -3.53 -1.13 0.39
CA LEU A 32 -4.93 -0.80 0.14
C LEU A 32 -5.12 0.70 0.26
N LEU A 33 -5.68 1.30 -0.79
CA LEU A 33 -5.94 2.74 -0.82
C LEU A 33 -7.44 2.97 -0.59
N PRO A 34 -7.81 3.78 0.41
CA PRO A 34 -9.22 4.02 0.70
C PRO A 34 -10.00 4.55 -0.49
N TYR A 35 -11.30 4.27 -0.49
CA TYR A 35 -12.20 4.63 -1.57
C TYR A 35 -12.10 6.10 -1.96
N GLU A 36 -12.16 6.99 -0.98
CA GLU A 36 -12.13 8.44 -1.21
C GLU A 36 -10.83 8.88 -1.86
N ASP A 37 -9.73 8.25 -1.47
CA ASP A 37 -8.40 8.64 -1.95
C ASP A 37 -8.17 8.23 -3.40
N TRP A 38 -8.53 6.97 -3.76
CA TRP A 38 -8.31 6.56 -5.15
C TRP A 38 -9.30 7.21 -6.12
N GLN A 39 -10.49 7.58 -5.63
CA GLN A 39 -11.42 8.40 -6.40
C GLN A 39 -10.82 9.78 -6.67
N LYS A 40 -10.27 10.40 -5.62
CA LYS A 40 -9.68 11.74 -5.71
C LYS A 40 -8.56 11.82 -6.72
N ILE A 41 -7.69 10.81 -6.76
CA ILE A 41 -6.56 10.81 -7.69
C ILE A 41 -6.88 10.17 -9.05
N GLY A 42 -8.12 9.76 -9.25
CA GLY A 42 -8.61 9.33 -10.56
C GLY A 42 -8.15 7.96 -11.01
N LEU A 43 -7.94 7.02 -10.10
CA LEU A 43 -7.53 5.68 -10.48
C LEU A 43 -8.71 4.87 -11.01
N SER A 44 -8.40 3.90 -11.86
CA SER A 44 -9.36 2.93 -12.36
C SER A 44 -8.75 1.54 -12.26
N ALA A 45 -9.64 0.54 -12.16
CA ALA A 45 -9.21 -0.84 -12.03
C ALA A 45 -8.47 -1.31 -13.29
N LYS A 46 -7.35 -2.00 -13.08
CA LYS A 46 -6.57 -2.61 -14.16
C LYS A 46 -6.76 -4.12 -14.22
N ARG A 47 -7.01 -4.74 -13.07
CA ARG A 47 -7.24 -6.18 -12.99
C ARG A 47 -7.93 -6.52 -11.68
N SER A 48 -8.36 -7.77 -11.56
CA SER A 48 -8.92 -8.32 -10.31
C SER A 48 -7.97 -9.37 -9.77
N VAL A 49 -7.82 -9.39 -8.45
CA VAL A 49 -6.98 -10.38 -7.76
C VAL A 49 -7.78 -10.98 -6.62
N SER A 50 -7.62 -12.29 -6.42
CA SER A 50 -8.24 -13.00 -5.30
C SER A 50 -7.30 -12.98 -4.10
N PHE A 51 -7.82 -12.62 -2.95
CA PHE A 51 -7.09 -12.59 -1.70
C PHE A 51 -7.72 -13.56 -0.71
N ASN A 52 -6.89 -14.26 0.04
CA ASN A 52 -7.35 -15.16 1.09
C ASN A 52 -7.36 -14.40 2.41
N LEU A 53 -8.48 -14.50 3.12
CA LEU A 53 -8.61 -13.92 4.45
C LEU A 53 -8.14 -14.93 5.49
N VAL A 54 -7.88 -14.44 6.70
CA VAL A 54 -7.39 -15.27 7.82
C VAL A 54 -8.35 -16.40 8.13
N ASP A 55 -9.65 -16.20 7.95
CA ASP A 55 -10.67 -17.21 8.22
C ASP A 55 -10.81 -18.26 7.10
N GLY A 56 -9.97 -18.20 6.08
CA GLY A 56 -9.98 -19.15 4.96
C GLY A 56 -10.87 -18.75 3.80
N THR A 57 -11.63 -17.68 3.91
CA THR A 57 -12.46 -17.21 2.80
C THR A 57 -11.63 -16.49 1.76
N THR A 58 -12.15 -16.39 0.54
CA THR A 58 -11.50 -15.70 -0.56
C THR A 58 -12.38 -14.55 -1.00
N VAL A 59 -11.77 -13.38 -1.18
CA VAL A 59 -12.43 -12.20 -1.72
C VAL A 59 -11.73 -11.73 -2.96
N LYS A 60 -12.49 -11.24 -3.94
CA LYS A 60 -11.93 -10.58 -5.12
C LYS A 60 -11.90 -9.09 -4.89
N ARG A 61 -10.76 -8.50 -5.23
CA ARG A 61 -10.60 -7.03 -5.15
C ARG A 61 -10.01 -6.53 -6.44
N LYS A 62 -10.40 -5.31 -6.79
CA LYS A 62 -9.85 -4.64 -7.96
C LYS A 62 -8.52 -4.01 -7.60
N VAL A 63 -7.56 -4.11 -8.51
CA VAL A 63 -6.20 -3.64 -8.31
C VAL A 63 -5.86 -2.63 -9.40
N SER A 64 -5.17 -1.59 -9.01
CA SER A 64 -4.61 -0.57 -9.90
C SER A 64 -3.17 -0.33 -9.51
N GLU A 65 -2.62 0.79 -9.89
CA GLU A 65 -1.28 1.20 -9.49
C GLU A 65 -1.20 2.72 -9.41
N CYS A 66 -0.29 3.20 -8.58
CA CYS A 66 -0.07 4.63 -8.46
C CYS A 66 1.36 4.89 -7.99
N HIS A 67 1.77 6.14 -8.07
CA HIS A 67 3.01 6.58 -7.45
C HIS A 67 2.75 6.81 -5.95
N ILE A 68 3.66 6.33 -5.10
CA ILE A 68 3.58 6.54 -3.67
C ILE A 68 4.90 7.14 -3.17
N SER A 69 4.80 8.16 -2.32
CA SER A 69 5.94 8.78 -1.66
C SER A 69 5.80 8.61 -0.16
N LEU A 70 6.78 7.97 0.43
CA LEU A 70 6.93 7.84 1.88
C LEU A 70 8.17 8.62 2.31
N PRO A 71 8.34 8.94 3.61
CA PRO A 71 9.58 9.57 4.06
C PRO A 71 10.83 8.79 3.68
N GLU A 72 10.72 7.46 3.60
CA GLU A 72 11.85 6.58 3.33
C GLU A 72 12.12 6.32 1.85
N GLY A 73 11.18 6.64 0.96
CA GLY A 73 11.37 6.41 -0.47
C GLY A 73 10.11 6.54 -1.27
N GLU A 74 10.22 6.57 -2.58
CA GLU A 74 9.08 6.72 -3.48
C GLU A 74 9.21 5.84 -4.71
N GLY A 75 8.08 5.53 -5.33
CA GLY A 75 8.03 4.72 -6.55
C GLY A 75 6.62 4.33 -6.92
N HIS A 76 6.48 3.59 -7.99
CA HIS A 76 5.20 3.03 -8.40
C HIS A 76 4.92 1.72 -7.67
N THR A 77 3.67 1.50 -7.32
CA THR A 77 3.28 0.29 -6.58
C THR A 77 1.87 -0.14 -6.99
N PRO A 78 1.61 -1.45 -7.03
CA PRO A 78 0.23 -1.92 -7.15
C PRO A 78 -0.53 -1.59 -5.87
N ILE A 79 -1.81 -1.30 -6.01
CA ILE A 79 -2.68 -1.02 -4.88
C ILE A 79 -4.03 -1.68 -5.08
N ILE A 80 -4.64 -2.11 -3.97
CA ILE A 80 -6.03 -2.52 -3.95
C ILE A 80 -6.88 -1.26 -3.90
N LEU A 81 -7.89 -1.19 -4.75
CA LEU A 81 -8.87 -0.11 -4.73
C LEU A 81 -9.86 -0.42 -3.61
N GLY A 82 -9.75 0.30 -2.51
CA GLY A 82 -10.59 0.08 -1.33
C GLY A 82 -12.06 0.38 -1.58
N GLU A 83 -12.92 -0.32 -0.85
CA GLU A 83 -14.35 -0.06 -0.83
C GLU A 83 -14.68 0.96 0.26
N PRO A 84 -15.86 1.60 0.19
CA PRO A 84 -16.22 2.56 1.24
C PRO A 84 -16.09 1.93 2.63
N GLY A 85 -15.42 2.65 3.54
CA GLY A 85 -15.18 2.17 4.90
C GLY A 85 -13.88 1.40 5.09
N ASP A 86 -13.18 1.03 4.03
CA ASP A 86 -11.89 0.34 4.16
C ASP A 86 -10.81 1.30 4.66
N GLU A 87 -9.95 0.80 5.52
CA GLU A 87 -8.82 1.57 6.05
C GLU A 87 -7.60 1.45 5.13
N ALA A 88 -6.74 2.47 5.17
CA ALA A 88 -5.50 2.47 4.43
C ALA A 88 -4.50 1.50 5.07
N LEU A 89 -4.00 0.56 4.27
CA LEU A 89 -2.98 -0.40 4.71
C LEU A 89 -1.77 -0.28 3.80
N LEU A 90 -0.59 -0.26 4.40
CA LEU A 90 0.67 -0.29 3.65
C LEU A 90 1.20 -1.72 3.69
N GLY A 91 1.26 -2.37 2.53
CA GLY A 91 1.55 -3.79 2.42
C GLY A 91 2.99 -4.10 2.01
N VAL A 92 3.32 -5.39 2.10
CA VAL A 92 4.69 -5.89 1.92
C VAL A 92 5.24 -5.63 0.52
N VAL A 93 4.41 -5.77 -0.50
CA VAL A 93 4.87 -5.55 -1.89
C VAL A 93 5.36 -4.11 -2.07
N THR A 94 4.67 -3.14 -1.46
CA THR A 94 5.10 -1.75 -1.52
C THR A 94 6.44 -1.56 -0.80
N PHE A 95 6.63 -2.18 0.38
CA PHE A 95 7.93 -2.13 1.07
C PHE A 95 9.04 -2.61 0.14
N GLU A 96 8.85 -3.78 -0.46
CA GLU A 96 9.87 -4.41 -1.29
C GLU A 96 10.19 -3.59 -2.54
N ILE A 97 9.17 -3.06 -3.19
CA ILE A 97 9.36 -2.20 -4.37
C ILE A 97 10.22 -0.98 -4.04
N LEU A 98 10.02 -0.41 -2.85
CA LEU A 98 10.78 0.75 -2.42
C LEU A 98 12.12 0.37 -1.78
N GLY A 99 12.46 -0.92 -1.75
CA GLY A 99 13.70 -1.39 -1.15
C GLY A 99 13.71 -1.26 0.37
N LEU A 100 12.55 -1.46 1.01
CA LEU A 100 12.39 -1.28 2.44
C LEU A 100 11.98 -2.57 3.12
N VAL A 101 12.35 -2.70 4.38
CA VAL A 101 11.92 -3.79 5.25
C VAL A 101 11.43 -3.21 6.57
N LEU A 102 10.41 -3.83 7.14
CA LEU A 102 9.89 -3.42 8.43
C LEU A 102 10.76 -4.01 9.53
N ASN A 103 11.30 -3.14 10.38
CA ASN A 103 12.00 -3.58 11.60
C ASN A 103 10.94 -3.92 12.64
N PRO A 104 10.81 -5.18 13.08
CA PRO A 104 9.74 -5.57 13.99
C PRO A 104 9.94 -5.05 15.42
N PHE A 105 11.15 -4.66 15.79
CA PHE A 105 11.45 -4.21 17.15
C PHE A 105 11.03 -2.77 17.40
N ASN A 106 11.32 -1.87 16.45
CA ASN A 106 10.97 -0.46 16.59
C ASN A 106 9.87 -0.01 15.62
N ARG A 107 9.35 -0.94 14.81
CA ARG A 107 8.26 -0.70 13.86
C ARG A 107 8.54 0.43 12.89
N THR A 108 9.78 0.51 12.42
CA THR A 108 10.18 1.47 11.41
C THR A 108 10.51 0.77 10.12
N LEU A 109 10.37 1.49 9.01
CA LEU A 109 10.84 1.02 7.71
C LEU A 109 12.31 1.40 7.57
N GLN A 110 13.11 0.45 7.14
CA GLN A 110 14.55 0.61 6.97
C GLN A 110 14.97 0.11 5.60
N PRO A 111 16.09 0.60 5.06
CA PRO A 111 16.61 0.07 3.80
C PRO A 111 16.83 -1.43 3.88
N MET A 112 16.38 -2.13 2.87
CA MET A 112 16.56 -3.56 2.73
C MET A 112 17.90 -3.82 2.03
N ARG A 113 18.56 -4.93 2.41
CA ARG A 113 19.73 -5.37 1.67
C ARG A 113 19.27 -5.91 0.32
N MET A 114 19.67 -5.24 -0.75
CA MET A 114 19.31 -5.62 -2.11
C MET A 114 20.46 -6.40 -2.72
N LEU A 115 20.15 -7.51 -3.39
CA LEU A 115 21.13 -8.34 -4.05
C LEU A 115 20.96 -8.23 -5.56
N LEU A 116 22.06 -8.09 -6.26
CA LEU A 116 22.09 -8.07 -7.71
C LEU A 116 22.78 -9.36 -8.19
N ALA A 117 22.01 -10.42 -8.26
CA ALA A 117 22.45 -11.74 -8.69
C ALA A 117 23.67 -12.23 -7.95
#